data_830c0126c6bf2a7e6524e5ff8c5c3457
#
_entry.id   830c0126c6bf2a7e6524e5ff8c5c3457
#
_cell.length_a   1.000
_cell.length_b   1.000
_cell.length_c   1.000
_cell.angle_alpha   90.00
_cell.angle_beta   90.00
_cell.angle_gamma   90.00
#
_symmetry.space_group_name_H-M   'P 1'
#
loop_
_entity.id
_entity.type
_entity.pdbx_description
1 polymer ?
#
loop_
_entity_poly.entity_id
_entity_poly.type
_entity_poly.pdbx_seq_one_letter_code
_entity_poly.pdbx_strand_id
1 'polypeptide(L)'
;MIGVLGGMGPLATVDFFNKVLKATSARGDSDHVPMLIQSDPRIAPRPEAILGEGRSPLPELLAGRNRLIAAGAMALVMPCNTAHFWYPELLKGCSVPFLSIVDASIKELAHLAEDGSKIGIIATRATLAAQIFDLTLVRLG
;
A
#
# COMPACT_ATOMS: atom_id res chain seq x y z
N MET A 1 -0.14 -16.66 4.25
CA MET A 1 0.90 -16.02 3.40
C MET A 1 0.41 -14.65 2.98
N ILE A 2 1.26 -13.63 3.13
CA ILE A 2 0.96 -12.25 2.71
C ILE A 2 1.50 -12.02 1.29
N GLY A 3 0.67 -11.49 0.39
CA GLY A 3 1.06 -11.04 -0.93
C GLY A 3 1.44 -9.56 -0.92
N VAL A 4 2.62 -9.22 -1.43
CA VAL A 4 3.13 -7.85 -1.49
C VAL A 4 3.12 -7.37 -2.94
N LEU A 5 2.21 -6.44 -3.26
CA LEU A 5 2.16 -5.76 -4.56
C LEU A 5 3.16 -4.59 -4.55
N GLY A 6 4.40 -4.89 -4.89
CA GLY A 6 5.54 -4.00 -4.76
C GLY A 6 6.17 -3.55 -6.08
N GLY A 7 7.36 -2.96 -5.98
CA GLY A 7 8.12 -2.44 -7.12
C GLY A 7 7.85 -0.97 -7.45
N MET A 8 7.07 -0.27 -6.64
CA MET A 8 6.61 1.11 -6.90
C MET A 8 7.04 2.15 -5.82
N GLY A 9 8.27 2.27 -5.30
CA GLY A 9 9.50 1.66 -5.84
C GLY A 9 9.95 0.39 -5.14
N PRO A 10 10.98 -0.20 -5.72
CA PRO A 10 11.61 -1.40 -5.19
C PRO A 10 12.19 -1.22 -3.77
N LEU A 11 12.82 -0.09 -3.49
CA LEU A 11 13.36 0.20 -2.15
C LEU A 11 12.28 0.24 -1.07
N ALA A 12 11.10 0.79 -1.36
CA ALA A 12 9.96 0.77 -0.42
C ALA A 12 9.48 -0.67 -0.15
N THR A 13 9.55 -1.54 -1.15
CA THR A 13 9.21 -2.96 -1.02
C THR A 13 10.20 -3.69 -0.11
N VAL A 14 11.50 -3.42 -0.28
CA VAL A 14 12.56 -3.97 0.60
C VAL A 14 12.42 -3.45 2.03
N ASP A 15 12.18 -2.16 2.20
CA ASP A 15 11.97 -1.54 3.52
C ASP A 15 10.76 -2.15 4.24
N PHE A 16 9.66 -2.34 3.52
CA PHE A 16 8.47 -3.03 4.05
C PHE A 16 8.82 -4.44 4.53
N PHE A 17 9.51 -5.23 3.69
CA PHE A 17 9.92 -6.59 4.06
C PHE A 17 10.79 -6.59 5.32
N ASN A 18 11.80 -5.72 5.38
CA ASN A 18 12.66 -5.58 6.56
C ASN A 18 11.87 -5.21 7.82
N LYS A 19 10.88 -4.32 7.70
CA LYS A 19 10.02 -3.92 8.83
C LYS A 19 9.16 -5.09 9.32
N VAL A 20 8.61 -5.90 8.42
CA VAL A 20 7.85 -7.09 8.81
C VAL A 20 8.74 -8.09 9.54
N LEU A 21 9.97 -8.33 9.05
CA LEU A 21 10.92 -9.22 9.74
C LEU A 21 11.22 -8.71 11.16
N LYS A 22 11.50 -7.43 11.31
CA LYS A 22 11.80 -6.80 12.62
C LYS A 22 10.61 -6.79 13.57
N ALA A 23 9.40 -6.65 13.06
CA ALA A 23 8.16 -6.64 13.86
C ALA A 23 7.67 -8.06 14.23
N THR A 24 8.25 -9.10 13.63
CA THR A 24 7.89 -10.48 13.92
C THR A 24 8.73 -11.00 15.09
N SER A 25 8.07 -11.43 16.18
CA SER A 25 8.72 -12.06 17.33
C SER A 25 9.09 -13.50 16.98
N ALA A 26 10.12 -13.68 16.17
CA ALA A 26 10.61 -14.98 15.71
C ALA A 26 11.77 -15.49 16.60
N ARG A 27 11.77 -16.79 16.91
CA ARG A 27 12.88 -17.50 17.58
C ARG A 27 13.78 -18.22 16.58
N GLY A 28 13.29 -18.40 15.35
CA GLY A 28 13.98 -19.03 14.24
C GLY A 28 13.29 -18.71 12.91
N ASP A 29 13.89 -19.14 11.81
CA ASP A 29 13.43 -18.81 10.45
C ASP A 29 11.97 -19.23 10.19
N SER A 30 11.54 -20.37 10.74
CA SER A 30 10.19 -20.92 10.59
C SER A 30 9.08 -20.09 11.23
N ASP A 31 9.42 -19.20 12.16
CA ASP A 31 8.45 -18.37 12.90
C ASP A 31 8.09 -17.09 12.15
N HIS A 32 8.86 -16.76 11.10
CA HIS A 32 8.59 -15.58 10.30
C HIS A 32 7.33 -15.71 9.43
N VAL A 33 6.71 -14.56 9.15
CA VAL A 33 5.49 -14.49 8.31
C VAL A 33 5.83 -14.87 6.87
N PRO A 34 5.21 -15.92 6.30
CA PRO A 34 5.41 -16.27 4.90
C PRO A 34 4.91 -15.16 3.97
N MET A 35 5.76 -14.69 3.05
CA MET A 35 5.43 -13.63 2.12
C MET A 35 5.72 -14.02 0.67
N LEU A 36 4.84 -13.59 -0.23
CA LEU A 36 5.03 -13.64 -1.67
C LEU A 36 5.18 -12.20 -2.19
N ILE A 37 6.37 -11.83 -2.62
CA ILE A 37 6.67 -10.46 -3.02
C ILE A 37 6.77 -10.38 -4.54
N GLN A 38 5.85 -9.64 -5.16
CA GLN A 38 5.97 -9.20 -6.54
C GLN A 38 6.56 -7.79 -6.56
N SER A 39 7.79 -7.64 -6.99
CA SER A 39 8.43 -6.34 -7.21
C SER A 39 8.53 -6.09 -8.72
N ASP A 40 7.61 -5.31 -9.27
CA ASP A 40 7.61 -4.95 -10.71
C ASP A 40 7.78 -3.43 -10.89
N PRO A 41 9.00 -2.97 -11.22
CA PRO A 41 9.27 -1.55 -11.43
C PRO A 41 8.71 -1.01 -12.75
N ARG A 42 8.19 -1.87 -13.63
CA ARG A 42 7.63 -1.48 -14.94
C ARG A 42 6.18 -0.99 -14.86
N ILE A 43 5.53 -1.12 -13.69
CA ILE A 43 4.20 -0.53 -13.45
C ILE A 43 4.28 0.97 -13.75
N ALA A 44 3.33 1.48 -14.55
CA ALA A 44 3.32 2.86 -15.00
C ALA A 44 3.51 3.87 -13.86
N PRO A 45 4.25 4.96 -14.08
CA PRO A 45 4.48 6.00 -13.07
C PRO A 45 3.16 6.55 -12.54
N ARG A 46 2.96 6.45 -11.22
CA ARG A 46 1.73 6.88 -10.53
C ARG A 46 1.55 8.40 -10.55
N PRO A 47 2.63 9.22 -10.34
CA PRO A 47 2.47 10.67 -10.38
C PRO A 47 1.95 11.19 -11.71
N GLU A 48 2.52 10.76 -12.82
CA GLU A 48 2.13 11.18 -14.16
C GLU A 48 0.67 10.77 -14.47
N ALA A 49 0.28 9.56 -14.07
CA ALA A 49 -1.08 9.08 -14.28
C ALA A 49 -2.12 9.89 -13.49
N ILE A 50 -1.83 10.27 -12.24
CA ILE A 50 -2.71 11.09 -11.40
C ILE A 50 -2.84 12.52 -11.96
N LEU A 51 -1.74 13.07 -12.46
CA LEU A 51 -1.72 14.42 -13.03
C LEU A 51 -2.25 14.49 -14.47
N GLY A 52 -2.65 13.36 -15.06
CA GLY A 52 -3.14 13.29 -16.43
C GLY A 52 -2.05 13.35 -17.50
N GLU A 53 -0.80 13.17 -17.12
CA GLU A 53 0.39 13.27 -17.97
C GLU A 53 0.89 11.89 -18.47
N GLY A 54 0.26 10.79 -17.99
CA GLY A 54 0.70 9.42 -18.29
C GLY A 54 -0.43 8.40 -18.28
N ARG A 55 -0.10 7.17 -18.71
CA ARG A 55 -1.06 6.07 -18.72
C ARG A 55 -1.39 5.59 -17.31
N SER A 56 -2.60 5.09 -17.12
CA SER A 56 -3.04 4.52 -15.85
C SER A 56 -2.24 3.25 -15.51
N PRO A 57 -1.75 3.09 -14.28
CA PRO A 57 -1.14 1.85 -13.78
C PRO A 57 -2.19 0.79 -13.38
N LEU A 58 -3.49 1.11 -13.41
CA LEU A 58 -4.54 0.23 -12.91
C LEU A 58 -4.54 -1.16 -13.55
N PRO A 59 -4.36 -1.34 -14.88
CA PRO A 59 -4.30 -2.67 -15.47
C PRO A 59 -3.18 -3.54 -14.90
N GLU A 60 -1.99 -2.98 -14.71
CA GLU A 60 -0.84 -3.69 -14.15
C GLU A 60 -1.03 -4.01 -12.66
N LEU A 61 -1.63 -3.07 -11.91
CA LEU A 61 -1.96 -3.27 -10.51
C LEU A 61 -2.97 -4.40 -10.33
N LEU A 62 -4.04 -4.43 -11.12
CA LEU A 62 -5.03 -5.51 -11.12
C LEU A 62 -4.40 -6.85 -11.50
N ALA A 63 -3.58 -6.88 -12.53
CA ALA A 63 -2.88 -8.09 -12.95
C ALA A 63 -1.93 -8.60 -11.86
N GLY A 64 -1.21 -7.70 -11.19
CA GLY A 64 -0.32 -8.02 -10.05
C GLY A 64 -1.09 -8.57 -8.86
N ARG A 65 -2.19 -7.92 -8.47
CA ARG A 65 -3.11 -8.40 -7.43
C ARG A 65 -3.60 -9.82 -7.72
N ASN A 66 -4.09 -10.05 -8.93
CA ASN A 66 -4.64 -11.35 -9.32
C ASN A 66 -3.56 -12.45 -9.34
N ARG A 67 -2.34 -12.14 -9.79
CA ARG A 67 -1.21 -13.10 -9.73
C ARG A 67 -0.87 -13.50 -8.30
N LEU A 68 -0.83 -12.54 -7.37
CA LEU A 68 -0.56 -12.82 -5.96
C LEU A 68 -1.64 -13.71 -5.34
N ILE A 69 -2.92 -13.44 -5.62
CA ILE A 69 -4.04 -14.26 -5.16
C ILE A 69 -3.97 -15.66 -5.75
N ALA A 70 -3.75 -15.79 -7.07
CA ALA A 70 -3.62 -17.08 -7.74
C ALA A 70 -2.42 -17.90 -7.22
N ALA A 71 -1.38 -17.24 -6.75
CA ALA A 71 -0.22 -17.88 -6.12
C ALA A 71 -0.42 -18.19 -4.62
N GLY A 72 -1.64 -18.02 -4.09
CA GLY A 72 -2.03 -18.42 -2.74
C GLY A 72 -1.85 -17.34 -1.66
N ALA A 73 -1.75 -16.06 -2.03
CA ALA A 73 -1.80 -14.99 -1.03
C ALA A 73 -3.17 -14.98 -0.35
N MET A 74 -3.17 -14.93 0.98
CA MET A 74 -4.37 -14.91 1.84
C MET A 74 -4.72 -13.49 2.31
N ALA A 75 -3.81 -12.55 2.15
CA ALA A 75 -3.99 -11.13 2.37
C ALA A 75 -3.01 -10.38 1.47
N LEU A 76 -3.35 -9.14 1.12
CA LEU A 76 -2.52 -8.29 0.26
C LEU A 76 -2.11 -7.01 0.98
N VAL A 77 -0.92 -6.51 0.61
CA VAL A 77 -0.42 -5.19 0.97
C VAL A 77 0.23 -4.53 -0.25
N MET A 78 0.24 -3.21 -0.27
CA MET A 78 0.87 -2.42 -1.34
C MET A 78 1.70 -1.29 -0.71
N PRO A 79 3.03 -1.46 -0.57
CA PRO A 79 3.90 -0.46 0.05
C PRO A 79 4.19 0.72 -0.91
N CYS A 80 3.14 1.43 -1.30
CA CYS A 80 3.19 2.61 -2.16
C CYS A 80 2.03 3.56 -1.85
N ASN A 81 2.30 4.71 -1.25
CA ASN A 81 1.27 5.70 -0.91
C ASN A 81 0.49 6.16 -2.15
N THR A 82 1.18 6.63 -3.18
CA THR A 82 0.55 7.19 -4.38
C THR A 82 -0.35 6.19 -5.10
N ALA A 83 -0.01 4.88 -5.08
CA ALA A 83 -0.82 3.84 -5.71
C ALA A 83 -2.17 3.61 -4.98
N HIS A 84 -2.32 4.08 -3.74
CA HIS A 84 -3.60 4.02 -3.03
C HIS A 84 -4.68 4.90 -3.65
N PHE A 85 -4.35 5.77 -4.59
CA PHE A 85 -5.34 6.44 -5.44
C PHE A 85 -6.27 5.44 -6.16
N TRP A 86 -5.74 4.27 -6.57
CA TRP A 86 -6.50 3.20 -7.20
C TRP A 86 -6.97 2.11 -6.23
N TYR A 87 -6.82 2.33 -4.94
CA TYR A 87 -7.20 1.34 -3.93
C TYR A 87 -8.68 0.95 -3.99
N PRO A 88 -9.65 1.88 -4.19
CA PRO A 88 -11.05 1.51 -4.34
C PRO A 88 -11.30 0.55 -5.52
N GLU A 89 -10.63 0.75 -6.65
CA GLU A 89 -10.72 -0.15 -7.81
C GLU A 89 -10.06 -1.50 -7.54
N LEU A 90 -8.96 -1.51 -6.79
CA LEU A 90 -8.26 -2.73 -6.40
C LEU A 90 -9.06 -3.58 -5.39
N LEU A 91 -9.97 -2.99 -4.65
CA LEU A 91 -10.88 -3.74 -3.77
C LEU A 91 -12.00 -4.44 -4.54
N LYS A 92 -12.42 -3.91 -5.69
CA LYS A 92 -13.49 -4.50 -6.49
C LYS A 92 -13.11 -5.91 -6.95
N GLY A 93 -13.91 -6.91 -6.54
CA GLY A 93 -13.66 -8.32 -6.85
C GLY A 93 -12.38 -8.91 -6.24
N CYS A 94 -11.80 -8.27 -5.24
CA CYS A 94 -10.69 -8.84 -4.47
C CYS A 94 -11.26 -9.88 -3.49
N SER A 95 -10.81 -11.13 -3.60
CA SER A 95 -11.31 -12.26 -2.81
C SER A 95 -10.63 -12.43 -1.45
N VAL A 96 -9.60 -11.63 -1.17
CA VAL A 96 -8.84 -11.67 0.07
C VAL A 96 -8.74 -10.26 0.68
N PRO A 97 -8.52 -10.13 1.99
CA PRO A 97 -8.27 -8.82 2.59
C PRO A 97 -7.11 -8.09 1.91
N PHE A 98 -7.32 -6.82 1.59
CA PHE A 98 -6.28 -5.95 1.07
C PHE A 98 -6.08 -4.81 2.07
N LEU A 99 -4.93 -4.80 2.74
CA LEU A 99 -4.63 -3.86 3.81
C LEU A 99 -4.11 -2.54 3.22
N SER A 100 -4.74 -1.44 3.64
CA SER A 100 -4.34 -0.08 3.25
C SER A 100 -3.27 0.45 4.21
N ILE A 101 -2.12 0.89 3.65
CA ILE A 101 -1.10 1.58 4.45
C ILE A 101 -1.57 2.97 4.88
N VAL A 102 -2.48 3.60 4.13
CA VAL A 102 -3.08 4.89 4.47
C VAL A 102 -3.97 4.73 5.69
N ASP A 103 -4.88 3.75 5.69
CA ASP A 103 -5.74 3.47 6.83
C ASP A 103 -4.94 3.08 8.08
N ALA A 104 -3.87 2.28 7.90
CA ALA A 104 -2.97 1.90 8.99
C ALA A 104 -2.25 3.12 9.59
N SER A 105 -1.76 4.03 8.72
CA SER A 105 -1.09 5.25 9.18
C SER A 105 -2.03 6.17 9.95
N ILE A 106 -3.28 6.33 9.50
CA ILE A 106 -4.26 7.19 10.18
C ILE A 106 -4.69 6.58 11.51
N LYS A 107 -4.88 5.26 11.58
CA LYS A 107 -5.16 4.59 12.85
C LYS A 107 -4.03 4.79 13.88
N GLU A 108 -2.79 4.71 13.43
CA GLU A 108 -1.63 4.98 14.30
C GLU A 108 -1.59 6.44 14.76
N LEU A 109 -1.89 7.39 13.86
CA LEU A 109 -2.00 8.81 14.20
C LEU A 109 -3.06 9.07 15.26
N ALA A 110 -4.21 8.39 15.21
CA ALA A 110 -5.27 8.51 16.20
C ALA A 110 -4.85 8.09 17.62
N HIS A 111 -3.81 7.26 17.75
CA HIS A 111 -3.22 6.92 19.04
C HIS A 111 -2.17 7.93 19.53
N LEU A 112 -1.62 8.74 18.64
CA LEU A 112 -0.53 9.68 18.93
C LEU A 112 -1.02 11.13 19.03
N ALA A 113 -2.14 11.46 18.42
CA ALA A 113 -2.69 12.82 18.36
C ALA A 113 -3.81 12.99 19.41
N GLU A 114 -3.86 14.17 20.03
CA GLU A 114 -4.99 14.60 20.86
C GLU A 114 -6.09 15.20 19.98
N ASP A 115 -7.32 15.25 20.48
CA ASP A 115 -8.45 15.88 19.81
C ASP A 115 -8.14 17.34 19.44
N GLY A 116 -8.38 17.69 18.17
CA GLY A 116 -8.08 19.01 17.64
C GLY A 116 -6.62 19.23 17.20
N SER A 117 -5.76 18.20 17.28
CA SER A 117 -4.39 18.28 16.77
C SER A 117 -4.38 18.56 15.27
N LYS A 118 -3.43 19.42 14.83
CA LYS A 118 -3.18 19.68 13.42
C LYS A 118 -2.13 18.71 12.89
N ILE A 119 -2.48 17.98 11.84
CA ILE A 119 -1.59 17.02 11.19
C ILE A 119 -1.05 17.62 9.89
N GLY A 120 0.28 17.72 9.78
CA GLY A 120 0.95 18.12 8.54
C GLY A 120 1.27 16.92 7.68
N ILE A 121 0.97 17.00 6.36
CA ILE A 121 1.27 15.95 5.39
C ILE A 121 2.42 16.40 4.49
N ILE A 122 3.52 15.62 4.49
CA ILE A 122 4.65 15.79 3.57
C ILE A 122 4.63 14.59 2.62
N ALA A 123 4.37 14.84 1.34
CA ALA A 123 4.24 13.79 0.33
C ALA A 123 4.59 14.31 -1.07
N THR A 124 4.57 13.43 -2.09
CA THR A 124 4.72 13.86 -3.47
C THR A 124 3.55 14.75 -3.91
N ARG A 125 3.80 15.66 -4.89
CA ARG A 125 2.76 16.52 -5.47
C ARG A 125 1.51 15.74 -5.88
N ALA A 126 1.68 14.57 -6.49
CA ALA A 126 0.57 13.73 -6.92
C ALA A 126 -0.22 13.14 -5.74
N THR A 127 0.45 12.72 -4.67
CA THR A 127 -0.21 12.21 -3.46
C THR A 127 -1.06 13.31 -2.79
N LEU A 128 -0.54 14.54 -2.73
CA LEU A 128 -1.28 15.69 -2.19
C LEU A 128 -2.45 16.08 -3.11
N ALA A 129 -2.23 16.15 -4.43
CA ALA A 129 -3.28 16.46 -5.40
C ALA A 129 -4.43 15.43 -5.38
N ALA A 130 -4.11 14.16 -5.13
CA ALA A 130 -5.09 13.08 -5.03
C ALA A 130 -5.83 13.03 -3.67
N GLN A 131 -5.45 13.86 -2.70
CA GLN A 131 -6.06 13.94 -1.36
C GLN A 131 -6.22 12.58 -0.65
N ILE A 132 -5.28 11.67 -0.87
CA ILE A 132 -5.37 10.27 -0.43
C ILE A 132 -5.54 10.17 1.09
N PHE A 133 -4.79 10.99 1.84
CA PHE A 133 -4.86 11.02 3.30
C PHE A 133 -6.05 11.83 3.80
N ASP A 134 -6.34 12.98 3.17
CA ASP A 134 -7.44 13.88 3.57
C ASP A 134 -8.79 13.15 3.52
N LEU A 135 -9.09 12.47 2.41
CA LEU A 135 -10.32 11.70 2.23
C LEU A 135 -10.43 10.57 3.25
N THR A 136 -9.32 9.95 3.62
CA THR A 136 -9.31 8.87 4.60
C THR A 136 -9.49 9.40 6.03
N LEU A 137 -8.88 10.55 6.37
CA LEU A 137 -9.09 11.22 7.65
C LEU A 137 -10.56 11.57 7.86
N VAL A 138 -11.21 12.16 6.84
CA VAL A 138 -12.65 12.49 6.89
C VAL A 138 -13.52 11.24 7.06
N ARG A 139 -13.14 10.12 6.43
CA ARG A 139 -13.90 8.86 6.52
C ARG A 139 -13.81 8.17 7.88
N LEU A 140 -12.69 8.31 8.57
CA LEU A 140 -12.43 7.62 9.84
C LEU A 140 -12.78 8.46 11.08
N GLY A 141 -13.21 9.73 10.89
CA GLY A 141 -13.67 10.65 11.95
C GLY A 141 -12.57 11.46 12.52
#